data_f5b9dc97b90f11721ac3658f5fc49c49
#
_entry.id   f5b9dc97b90f11721ac3658f5fc49c49
#
_cell.length_a   1.000
_cell.length_b   1.000
_cell.length_c   1.000
_cell.angle_alpha   90.00
_cell.angle_beta   90.00
_cell.angle_gamma   90.00
#
_symmetry.space_group_name_H-M   'P 1'
#
loop_
_entity.id
_entity.type
_entity.pdbx_description
1 polymer ?
#
loop_
_entity_poly.entity_id
_entity_poly.type
_entity_poly.pdbx_seq_one_letter_code
_entity_poly.pdbx_strand_id
1 'polypeptide(L)'
;MKKLDSYLNDHLAGSVSALELTEHWAHLHDGKPLGVFFSQIDTEVRADQKVLRNLMHGLGVEESSLRQAGAWAAEKVGRVRLMIAGGDQGSLGLMLTLEGLIMGIVGKKLLWRSLAAANLAELSGYDFRELERRAEQQIDRIEAERIRAAQLVLTDGACQS
;
A
#
# COMPACT_ATOMS: atom_id res chain seq x y z
N MET A 1 -14.16 7.51 -20.23
CA MET A 1 -13.04 8.32 -19.76
C MET A 1 -13.22 8.69 -18.29
N LYS A 2 -14.19 9.52 -17.86
CA LYS A 2 -14.30 9.96 -16.44
C LYS A 2 -14.25 8.85 -15.37
N LYS A 3 -14.82 7.66 -15.61
CA LYS A 3 -14.79 6.55 -14.65
C LYS A 3 -13.41 5.91 -14.52
N LEU A 4 -12.67 5.79 -15.62
CA LEU A 4 -11.30 5.28 -15.62
C LEU A 4 -10.37 6.28 -14.93
N ASP A 5 -10.52 7.58 -15.23
CA ASP A 5 -9.73 8.64 -14.61
C ASP A 5 -9.87 8.63 -13.09
N SER A 6 -11.11 8.54 -12.57
CA SER A 6 -11.37 8.43 -11.13
C SER A 6 -10.74 7.16 -10.55
N TYR A 7 -10.95 6.02 -11.19
CA TYR A 7 -10.43 4.73 -10.73
C TYR A 7 -8.90 4.71 -10.58
N LEU A 8 -8.18 5.21 -11.60
CA LEU A 8 -6.72 5.26 -11.57
C LEU A 8 -6.20 6.27 -10.54
N ASN A 9 -6.85 7.42 -10.42
CA ASN A 9 -6.51 8.43 -9.42
C ASN A 9 -6.74 7.95 -7.98
N ASP A 10 -7.79 7.16 -7.72
CA ASP A 10 -8.04 6.56 -6.42
C ASP A 10 -6.91 5.58 -6.02
N HIS A 11 -6.43 4.77 -6.98
CA HIS A 11 -5.28 3.89 -6.75
C HIS A 11 -3.97 4.67 -6.56
N LEU A 12 -3.78 5.76 -7.30
CA LEU A 12 -2.61 6.63 -7.11
C LEU A 12 -2.61 7.26 -5.72
N ALA A 13 -3.75 7.78 -5.26
CA ALA A 13 -3.89 8.32 -3.91
C ALA A 13 -3.63 7.26 -2.82
N GLY A 14 -4.13 6.05 -3.00
CA GLY A 14 -3.84 4.92 -2.11
C GLY A 14 -2.34 4.60 -2.03
N SER A 15 -1.62 4.68 -3.15
CA SER A 15 -0.17 4.45 -3.17
C SER A 15 0.62 5.55 -2.42
N VAL A 16 0.19 6.82 -2.51
CA VAL A 16 0.80 7.92 -1.73
C VAL A 16 0.66 7.65 -0.24
N SER A 17 -0.53 7.25 0.19
CA SER A 17 -0.79 6.91 1.59
C SER A 17 0.05 5.72 2.08
N ALA A 18 0.24 4.71 1.24
CA ALA A 18 1.11 3.58 1.56
C ALA A 18 2.57 4.03 1.75
N LEU A 19 3.07 4.93 0.89
CA LEU A 19 4.42 5.48 1.00
C LEU A 19 4.62 6.27 2.30
N GLU A 20 3.66 7.11 2.70
CA GLU A 20 3.74 7.83 3.97
C GLU A 20 3.85 6.88 5.18
N LEU A 21 3.13 5.74 5.14
CA LEU A 21 3.20 4.72 6.18
C LEU A 21 4.56 4.01 6.18
N THR A 22 5.03 3.58 5.03
CA THR A 22 6.32 2.86 4.93
C THR A 22 7.49 3.74 5.32
N GLU A 23 7.52 5.00 4.89
CA GLU A 23 8.53 5.99 5.30
C GLU A 23 8.53 6.22 6.81
N HIS A 24 7.35 6.40 7.41
CA HIS A 24 7.23 6.63 8.85
C HIS A 24 7.81 5.45 9.65
N TRP A 25 7.43 4.21 9.32
CA TRP A 25 7.91 3.03 10.03
C TRP A 25 9.39 2.71 9.75
N ALA A 26 9.87 2.97 8.54
CA ALA A 26 11.29 2.86 8.20
C ALA A 26 12.14 3.82 9.08
N HIS A 27 11.69 5.07 9.22
CA HIS A 27 12.37 6.09 10.02
C HIS A 27 12.35 5.77 11.52
N LEU A 28 11.18 5.33 12.03
CA LEU A 28 11.01 4.97 13.44
C LEU A 28 11.92 3.80 13.87
N HIS A 29 12.22 2.92 12.94
CA HIS A 29 13.07 1.73 13.17
C HIS A 29 14.39 1.78 12.40
N ASP A 30 14.93 2.97 12.16
CA ASP A 30 16.20 3.13 11.46
C ASP A 30 17.32 2.30 12.11
N GLY A 31 18.14 1.69 11.28
CA GLY A 31 19.22 0.79 11.71
C GLY A 31 18.76 -0.58 12.26
N LYS A 32 17.46 -0.87 12.29
CA LYS A 32 16.90 -2.14 12.78
C LYS A 32 16.36 -2.99 11.62
N PRO A 33 16.23 -4.32 11.79
CA PRO A 33 15.66 -5.20 10.75
C PRO A 33 14.29 -4.75 10.23
N LEU A 34 13.41 -4.27 11.13
CA LEU A 34 12.09 -3.77 10.75
C LEU A 34 12.16 -2.50 9.90
N GLY A 35 13.11 -1.59 10.17
CA GLY A 35 13.34 -0.41 9.34
C GLY A 35 13.81 -0.78 7.93
N VAL A 36 14.72 -1.77 7.82
CA VAL A 36 15.17 -2.30 6.52
C VAL A 36 13.99 -2.92 5.76
N PHE A 37 13.13 -3.69 6.43
CA PHE A 37 11.94 -4.28 5.85
C PHE A 37 11.01 -3.19 5.26
N PHE A 38 10.67 -2.15 6.03
CA PHE A 38 9.80 -1.07 5.54
C PHE A 38 10.44 -0.27 4.40
N SER A 39 11.76 -0.05 4.43
CA SER A 39 12.49 0.61 3.34
C SER A 39 12.45 -0.19 2.03
N GLN A 40 12.49 -1.53 2.11
CA GLN A 40 12.33 -2.39 0.96
C GLN A 40 10.91 -2.31 0.38
N ILE A 41 9.88 -2.39 1.22
CA ILE A 41 8.49 -2.25 0.79
C ILE A 41 8.25 -0.85 0.18
N ASP A 42 8.79 0.21 0.78
CA ASP A 42 8.73 1.57 0.24
C ASP A 42 9.29 1.65 -1.18
N THR A 43 10.49 1.12 -1.40
CA THR A 43 11.14 1.09 -2.72
C THR A 43 10.28 0.39 -3.76
N GLU A 44 9.67 -0.73 -3.40
CA GLU A 44 8.82 -1.50 -4.30
C GLU A 44 7.49 -0.78 -4.59
N VAL A 45 6.87 -0.18 -3.60
CA VAL A 45 5.65 0.61 -3.78
C VAL A 45 5.90 1.83 -4.68
N ARG A 46 7.06 2.50 -4.55
CA ARG A 46 7.48 3.58 -5.46
C ARG A 46 7.64 3.10 -6.89
N ALA A 47 8.24 1.92 -7.08
CA ALA A 47 8.38 1.33 -8.42
C ALA A 47 7.02 1.05 -9.05
N ASP A 48 6.07 0.49 -8.30
CA ASP A 48 4.72 0.22 -8.77
C ASP A 48 3.91 1.50 -9.02
N GLN A 49 4.08 2.53 -8.17
CA GLN A 49 3.48 3.85 -8.39
C GLN A 49 3.99 4.50 -9.67
N LYS A 50 5.29 4.37 -9.97
CA LYS A 50 5.87 4.86 -11.23
C LYS A 50 5.26 4.17 -12.44
N VAL A 51 5.02 2.86 -12.37
CA VAL A 51 4.32 2.12 -13.43
C VAL A 51 2.91 2.68 -13.62
N LEU A 52 2.16 2.89 -12.53
CA LEU A 52 0.81 3.46 -12.60
C LEU A 52 0.80 4.86 -13.23
N ARG A 53 1.71 5.75 -12.85
CA ARG A 53 1.83 7.09 -13.45
C ARG A 53 2.15 7.04 -14.95
N ASN A 54 3.09 6.18 -15.35
CA ASN A 54 3.43 6.01 -16.76
C ASN A 54 2.22 5.51 -17.57
N LEU A 55 1.47 4.59 -17.02
CA LEU A 55 0.26 4.04 -17.60
C LEU A 55 -0.83 5.13 -17.72
N MET A 56 -1.05 5.92 -16.67
CA MET A 56 -1.99 7.06 -16.69
C MET A 56 -1.62 8.07 -17.77
N HIS A 57 -0.34 8.42 -17.87
CA HIS A 57 0.16 9.31 -18.90
C HIS A 57 -0.09 8.76 -20.32
N GLY A 58 0.17 7.47 -20.53
CA GLY A 58 -0.07 6.79 -21.82
C GLY A 58 -1.56 6.77 -22.23
N LEU A 59 -2.46 6.75 -21.25
CA LEU A 59 -3.92 6.82 -21.44
C LEU A 59 -4.47 8.26 -21.52
N GLY A 60 -3.61 9.29 -21.40
CA GLY A 60 -4.05 10.68 -21.34
C GLY A 60 -4.85 11.03 -20.09
N VAL A 61 -4.65 10.28 -18.99
CA VAL A 61 -5.29 10.53 -17.69
C VAL A 61 -4.40 11.46 -16.88
N GLU A 62 -4.95 12.63 -16.53
CA GLU A 62 -4.25 13.59 -15.66
C GLU A 62 -4.30 13.15 -14.18
N GLU A 63 -3.20 13.37 -13.48
CA GLU A 63 -3.17 13.20 -12.04
C GLU A 63 -4.07 14.26 -11.39
N SER A 64 -5.15 13.84 -10.75
CA SER A 64 -5.95 14.76 -9.95
C SER A 64 -5.18 15.18 -8.71
N SER A 65 -5.32 16.44 -8.29
CA SER A 65 -4.76 16.86 -7.01
C SER A 65 -5.27 15.94 -5.89
N LEU A 66 -4.38 15.47 -5.01
CA LEU A 66 -4.65 14.55 -3.88
C LEU A 66 -5.92 14.89 -3.08
N ARG A 67 -6.39 16.15 -3.15
CA ARG A 67 -7.61 16.62 -2.48
C ARG A 67 -8.92 16.01 -2.99
N GLN A 68 -8.97 15.56 -4.25
CA GLN A 68 -10.23 15.08 -4.86
C GLN A 68 -10.36 13.55 -4.86
N ALA A 69 -9.24 12.81 -4.86
CA ALA A 69 -9.22 11.34 -4.84
C ALA A 69 -9.43 10.76 -3.43
N GLY A 70 -9.47 11.60 -2.39
CA GLY A 70 -9.06 11.22 -1.05
C GLY A 70 -10.13 10.78 -0.06
N ALA A 71 -11.42 10.89 -0.32
CA ALA A 71 -12.40 10.63 0.75
C ALA A 71 -12.37 9.18 1.25
N TRP A 72 -12.29 8.21 0.36
CA TRP A 72 -12.28 6.79 0.73
C TRP A 72 -10.91 6.30 1.25
N ALA A 73 -9.82 6.71 0.58
CA ALA A 73 -8.46 6.39 1.01
C ALA A 73 -8.10 7.16 2.29
N ALA A 74 -8.50 8.43 2.40
CA ALA A 74 -8.28 9.25 3.58
C ALA A 74 -8.97 8.70 4.83
N GLU A 75 -10.14 8.10 4.73
CA GLU A 75 -10.82 7.49 5.89
C GLU A 75 -10.04 6.28 6.43
N LYS A 76 -9.57 5.38 5.56
CA LYS A 76 -8.80 4.20 5.98
C LYS A 76 -7.41 4.58 6.50
N VAL A 77 -6.72 5.47 5.80
CA VAL A 77 -5.39 5.96 6.22
C VAL A 77 -5.51 6.89 7.42
N GLY A 78 -6.58 7.67 7.52
CA GLY A 78 -6.87 8.50 8.68
C GLY A 78 -7.00 7.68 9.97
N ARG A 79 -7.61 6.51 9.93
CA ARG A 79 -7.65 5.59 11.08
C ARG A 79 -6.26 5.10 11.48
N VAL A 80 -5.45 4.66 10.53
CA VAL A 80 -4.07 4.22 10.80
C VAL A 80 -3.23 5.40 11.29
N ARG A 81 -3.36 6.59 10.68
CA ARG A 81 -2.68 7.82 11.15
C ARG A 81 -3.12 8.24 12.54
N LEU A 82 -4.41 8.16 12.88
CA LEU A 82 -4.93 8.45 14.22
C LEU A 82 -4.39 7.45 15.26
N MET A 83 -4.26 6.18 14.91
CA MET A 83 -3.65 5.17 15.78
C MET A 83 -2.15 5.43 15.99
N ILE A 84 -1.42 5.79 14.93
CA ILE A 84 0.00 6.17 15.02
C ILE A 84 0.16 7.50 15.79
N ALA A 85 -0.67 8.50 15.52
CA ALA A 85 -0.65 9.78 16.22
C ALA A 85 -1.14 9.70 17.68
N GLY A 86 -1.98 8.69 18.00
CA GLY A 86 -2.41 8.37 19.35
C GLY A 86 -1.33 7.73 20.23
N GLY A 87 -0.11 7.59 19.72
CA GLY A 87 1.06 7.13 20.48
C GLY A 87 1.23 5.61 20.53
N ASP A 88 0.39 4.84 19.85
CA ASP A 88 0.60 3.40 19.75
C ASP A 88 1.61 3.07 18.65
N GLN A 89 2.89 3.32 18.96
CA GLN A 89 4.04 2.86 18.18
C GLN A 89 4.46 1.42 18.58
N GLY A 90 3.62 0.74 19.37
CA GLY A 90 3.82 -0.61 19.82
C GLY A 90 3.39 -1.68 18.81
N SER A 91 3.33 -2.89 19.29
CA SER A 91 3.01 -4.08 18.49
C SER A 91 1.64 -4.01 17.83
N LEU A 92 0.63 -3.42 18.48
CA LEU A 92 -0.71 -3.24 17.91
C LEU A 92 -0.71 -2.25 16.74
N GLY A 93 -0.05 -1.09 16.90
CA GLY A 93 0.07 -0.11 15.82
C GLY A 93 0.80 -0.68 14.61
N LEU A 94 1.86 -1.48 14.84
CA LEU A 94 2.57 -2.20 13.78
C LEU A 94 1.64 -3.19 13.07
N MET A 95 0.93 -4.04 13.82
CA MET A 95 0.00 -5.03 13.25
C MET A 95 -1.05 -4.38 12.35
N LEU A 96 -1.70 -3.31 12.83
CA LEU A 96 -2.73 -2.59 12.07
C LEU A 96 -2.16 -1.87 10.82
N THR A 97 -0.93 -1.35 10.91
CA THR A 97 -0.25 -0.77 9.75
C THR A 97 0.00 -1.83 8.67
N LEU A 98 0.49 -3.00 9.05
CA LEU A 98 0.74 -4.10 8.14
C LEU A 98 -0.56 -4.62 7.49
N GLU A 99 -1.67 -4.69 8.26
CA GLU A 99 -3.00 -5.00 7.72
C GLU A 99 -3.44 -3.96 6.67
N GLY A 100 -3.27 -2.69 6.96
CA GLY A 100 -3.59 -1.61 6.03
C GLY A 100 -2.77 -1.69 4.73
N LEU A 101 -1.48 -2.00 4.83
CA LEU A 101 -0.60 -2.20 3.66
C LEU A 101 -1.04 -3.41 2.84
N ILE A 102 -1.37 -4.54 3.46
CA ILE A 102 -1.90 -5.73 2.76
C ILE A 102 -3.15 -5.36 1.98
N MET A 103 -4.12 -4.68 2.61
CA MET A 103 -5.36 -4.26 1.93
C MET A 103 -5.08 -3.35 0.73
N GLY A 104 -4.15 -2.40 0.86
CA GLY A 104 -3.73 -1.52 -0.23
C GLY A 104 -3.09 -2.28 -1.38
N ILE A 105 -2.22 -3.26 -1.09
CA ILE A 105 -1.55 -4.07 -2.11
C ILE A 105 -2.52 -5.06 -2.77
N VAL A 106 -3.50 -5.62 -2.03
CA VAL A 106 -4.61 -6.38 -2.63
C VAL A 106 -5.39 -5.51 -3.62
N GLY A 107 -5.70 -4.26 -3.25
CA GLY A 107 -6.32 -3.29 -4.16
C GLY A 107 -5.48 -3.08 -5.43
N LYS A 108 -4.18 -2.88 -5.29
CA LYS A 108 -3.24 -2.77 -6.42
C LYS A 108 -3.23 -4.03 -7.29
N LYS A 109 -3.22 -5.23 -6.71
CA LYS A 109 -3.33 -6.49 -7.46
C LYS A 109 -4.62 -6.54 -8.30
N LEU A 110 -5.75 -6.13 -7.73
CA LEU A 110 -7.02 -6.05 -8.45
C LEU A 110 -6.99 -5.00 -9.56
N LEU A 111 -6.29 -3.89 -9.38
CA LEU A 111 -6.04 -2.90 -10.44
C LEU A 111 -5.35 -3.55 -11.63
N TRP A 112 -4.23 -4.25 -11.42
CA TRP A 112 -3.49 -4.91 -12.51
C TRP A 112 -4.35 -5.92 -13.26
N ARG A 113 -5.15 -6.72 -12.56
CA ARG A 113 -6.12 -7.65 -13.16
C ARG A 113 -7.19 -6.94 -13.98
N SER A 114 -7.71 -5.83 -13.49
CA SER A 114 -8.75 -5.05 -14.20
C SER A 114 -8.19 -4.46 -15.49
N LEU A 115 -6.97 -3.93 -15.45
CA LEU A 115 -6.31 -3.37 -16.63
C LEU A 115 -5.94 -4.44 -17.65
N ALA A 116 -5.48 -5.60 -17.21
CA ALA A 116 -5.26 -6.76 -18.07
C ALA A 116 -6.55 -7.19 -18.79
N ALA A 117 -7.65 -7.27 -18.04
CA ALA A 117 -8.96 -7.66 -18.59
C ALA A 117 -9.54 -6.63 -19.56
N ALA A 118 -9.24 -5.34 -19.39
CA ALA A 118 -9.66 -4.27 -20.28
C ALA A 118 -9.02 -4.37 -21.67
N ASN A 119 -7.86 -5.02 -21.77
CA ASN A 119 -7.15 -5.31 -23.02
C ASN A 119 -7.04 -4.10 -23.98
N LEU A 120 -6.69 -2.93 -23.41
CA LEU A 120 -6.53 -1.70 -24.17
C LEU A 120 -5.22 -1.75 -24.97
N ALA A 121 -5.25 -1.32 -26.22
CA ALA A 121 -4.09 -1.33 -27.14
C ALA A 121 -2.93 -0.49 -26.57
N GLU A 122 -3.24 0.64 -25.93
CA GLU A 122 -2.30 1.55 -25.28
C GLU A 122 -1.53 0.90 -24.12
N LEU A 123 -2.06 -0.21 -23.58
CA LEU A 123 -1.49 -0.94 -22.44
C LEU A 123 -0.76 -2.23 -22.84
N SER A 124 -0.64 -2.52 -24.12
CA SER A 124 -0.03 -3.76 -24.62
C SER A 124 1.45 -3.94 -24.25
N GLY A 125 2.14 -2.85 -23.89
CA GLY A 125 3.55 -2.90 -23.45
C GLY A 125 3.75 -3.27 -21.95
N TYR A 126 2.68 -3.50 -21.18
CA TYR A 126 2.77 -3.79 -19.76
C TYR A 126 2.55 -5.28 -19.49
N ASP A 127 3.45 -5.89 -18.72
CA ASP A 127 3.28 -7.26 -18.20
C ASP A 127 2.47 -7.23 -16.90
N PHE A 128 1.15 -7.24 -17.01
CA PHE A 128 0.25 -7.24 -15.86
C PHE A 128 0.35 -8.51 -15.01
N ARG A 129 0.74 -9.65 -15.59
CA ARG A 129 0.96 -10.89 -14.83
C ARG A 129 2.15 -10.75 -13.89
N GLU A 130 3.23 -10.16 -14.38
CA GLU A 130 4.40 -9.88 -13.54
C GLU A 130 4.09 -8.87 -12.44
N LEU A 131 3.34 -7.81 -12.75
CA LEU A 131 2.89 -6.82 -11.75
C LEU A 131 2.00 -7.45 -10.68
N GLU A 132 1.10 -8.36 -11.06
CA GLU A 132 0.27 -9.13 -10.14
C GLU A 132 1.13 -10.04 -9.24
N ARG A 133 2.06 -10.80 -9.83
CA ARG A 133 2.97 -11.68 -9.10
C ARG A 133 3.82 -10.92 -8.07
N ARG A 134 4.30 -9.74 -8.42
CA ARG A 134 5.04 -8.86 -7.50
C ARG A 134 4.16 -8.43 -6.32
N ALA A 135 2.91 -8.07 -6.58
CA ALA A 135 1.97 -7.71 -5.54
C ALA A 135 1.71 -8.90 -4.58
N GLU A 136 1.58 -10.11 -5.08
CA GLU A 136 1.43 -11.33 -4.25
C GLU A 136 2.66 -11.55 -3.37
N GLN A 137 3.86 -11.44 -3.91
CA GLN A 137 5.10 -11.57 -3.13
C GLN A 137 5.23 -10.48 -2.03
N GLN A 138 4.77 -9.27 -2.30
CA GLN A 138 4.72 -8.22 -1.28
C GLN A 138 3.76 -8.59 -0.15
N ILE A 139 2.56 -9.08 -0.49
CA ILE A 139 1.56 -9.52 0.49
C ILE A 139 2.15 -10.62 1.40
N ASP A 140 2.76 -11.65 0.83
CA ASP A 140 3.31 -12.77 1.58
C ASP A 140 4.38 -12.33 2.59
N ARG A 141 5.26 -11.40 2.20
CA ARG A 141 6.29 -10.86 3.10
C ARG A 141 5.71 -9.99 4.20
N ILE A 142 4.73 -9.16 3.88
CA ILE A 142 4.07 -8.29 4.87
C ILE A 142 3.25 -9.15 5.83
N GLU A 143 2.58 -10.20 5.35
CA GLU A 143 1.82 -11.13 6.19
C GLU A 143 2.74 -11.85 7.19
N ALA A 144 3.93 -12.26 6.80
CA ALA A 144 4.88 -12.87 7.71
C ALA A 144 5.25 -11.92 8.88
N GLU A 145 5.47 -10.63 8.61
CA GLU A 145 5.72 -9.62 9.66
C GLU A 145 4.46 -9.33 10.49
N ARG A 146 3.28 -9.29 9.86
CA ARG A 146 2.01 -9.10 10.56
C ARG A 146 1.74 -10.20 11.57
N ILE A 147 1.98 -11.47 11.20
CA ILE A 147 1.82 -12.60 12.13
C ILE A 147 2.77 -12.48 13.32
N ARG A 148 4.02 -12.05 13.11
CA ARG A 148 4.96 -11.81 14.22
C ARG A 148 4.44 -10.72 15.16
N ALA A 149 3.95 -9.61 14.61
CA ALA A 149 3.37 -8.53 15.40
C ALA A 149 2.12 -9.01 16.17
N ALA A 150 1.24 -9.78 15.53
CA ALA A 150 0.05 -10.34 16.16
C ALA A 150 0.39 -11.28 17.34
N GLN A 151 1.42 -12.10 17.20
CA GLN A 151 1.90 -12.96 18.29
C GLN A 151 2.29 -12.13 19.50
N LEU A 152 3.04 -11.04 19.32
CA LEU A 152 3.41 -10.14 20.41
C LEU A 152 2.18 -9.52 21.08
N VAL A 153 1.25 -8.98 20.29
CA VAL A 153 0.02 -8.34 20.82
C VAL A 153 -0.82 -9.32 21.65
N LEU A 154 -1.01 -10.53 21.13
CA LEU A 154 -1.92 -11.51 21.76
C LEU A 154 -1.31 -12.24 22.96
N THR A 155 0.03 -12.33 23.05
CA THR A 155 0.70 -12.95 24.18
C THR A 155 0.91 -12.00 25.36
N ASP A 156 1.11 -10.70 25.12
CA ASP A 156 1.24 -9.71 26.19
C ASP A 156 -0.05 -9.59 27.04
N GLY A 157 -1.20 -9.89 26.47
CA GLY A 157 -2.49 -9.94 27.19
C GLY A 157 -2.69 -11.22 28.02
N ALA A 158 -1.98 -12.29 27.71
CA ALA A 158 -2.14 -13.58 28.39
C ALA A 158 -1.28 -13.71 29.66
N CYS A 159 -0.27 -12.85 29.85
CA CYS A 159 0.59 -12.87 31.04
C CYS A 159 0.07 -12.03 32.23
N GLN A 160 -1.09 -11.38 32.09
CA GLN A 160 -1.70 -10.51 33.13
C GLN A 160 -2.93 -11.14 33.83
N SER A 161 -3.20 -12.38 33.58
CA SER A 161 -4.21 -13.20 34.28
C SER A 161 -3.51 -14.36 35.02
#